data_6bf40197c2ef91f14156dbf24608cefa
#
_entry.id   6bf40197c2ef91f14156dbf24608cefa
#
_cell.length_a   1.000
_cell.length_b   1.000
_cell.length_c   1.000
_cell.angle_alpha   90.00
_cell.angle_beta   90.00
_cell.angle_gamma   90.00
#
_symmetry.space_group_name_H-M   'P 1'
#
loop_
_entity.id
_entity.type
_entity.pdbx_description
1 polymer ?
#
loop_
_entity_poly.entity_id
_entity_poly.type
_entity_poly.pdbx_seq_one_letter_code
_entity_poly.pdbx_strand_id
1 'polypeptide(L)'
;MIGIFDSGVGGLSVFREVRKVLPEESYIYYSDNANCPYGGKSKEFIIDRARKITELLLEKGARIIVVACNTATAVAIKTLREEYPAIRFIGMEP
;
A
#
# COMPACT_ATOMS: atom_id res chain seq x y z
N MET A 1 -6.85 -9.62 -8.09
CA MET A 1 -5.43 -9.25 -7.96
C MET A 1 -5.21 -8.44 -6.69
N ILE A 2 -4.11 -8.73 -6.01
CA ILE A 2 -3.73 -8.04 -4.78
C ILE A 2 -2.59 -7.08 -5.09
N GLY A 3 -2.79 -5.81 -4.76
CA GLY A 3 -1.74 -4.80 -4.86
C GLY A 3 -1.05 -4.64 -3.52
N ILE A 4 0.27 -4.49 -3.54
CA ILE A 4 1.06 -4.26 -2.32
C ILE A 4 1.95 -3.06 -2.58
N PHE A 5 1.96 -2.09 -1.67
CA PHE A 5 2.90 -0.98 -1.82
C PHE A 5 3.58 -0.63 -0.51
N ASP A 6 4.77 -0.09 -0.63
CA ASP A 6 5.53 0.43 0.52
C ASP A 6 6.23 1.74 0.16
N SER A 7 6.91 2.31 1.14
CA SER A 7 7.65 3.56 0.97
C SER A 7 9.07 3.35 0.40
N GLY A 8 9.42 2.09 0.10
CA GLY A 8 10.74 1.74 -0.40
C GLY A 8 11.50 0.76 0.48
N VAL A 9 10.99 0.45 1.68
CA VAL A 9 11.62 -0.50 2.60
C VAL A 9 10.57 -1.38 3.28
N GLY A 10 10.89 -2.63 3.49
CA GLY A 10 10.09 -3.56 4.29
C GLY A 10 8.95 -4.27 3.58
N GLY A 11 8.46 -3.74 2.48
CA GLY A 11 7.29 -4.31 1.80
C GLY A 11 7.55 -5.66 1.16
N LEU A 12 8.79 -5.94 0.79
CA LEU A 12 9.13 -7.22 0.18
C LEU A 12 8.92 -8.39 1.15
N SER A 13 9.22 -8.18 2.44
CA SER A 13 8.97 -9.18 3.47
C SER A 13 7.49 -9.47 3.61
N VAL A 14 6.67 -8.41 3.63
CA VAL A 14 5.22 -8.53 3.70
C VAL A 14 4.70 -9.28 2.47
N PHE A 15 5.17 -8.92 1.29
CA PHE A 15 4.79 -9.59 0.05
C PHE A 15 5.07 -11.08 0.10
N ARG A 16 6.25 -11.46 0.57
CA ARG A 16 6.62 -12.88 0.70
C ARG A 16 5.67 -13.64 1.63
N GLU A 17 5.28 -13.03 2.75
CA GLU A 17 4.39 -13.67 3.71
C GLU A 17 2.98 -13.81 3.17
N VAL A 18 2.46 -12.79 2.52
CA VAL A 18 1.13 -12.84 1.91
C VAL A 18 1.10 -13.91 0.82
N ARG A 19 2.13 -13.99 0.02
CA ARG A 19 2.23 -14.97 -1.07
C ARG A 19 2.26 -16.40 -0.56
N LYS A 20 2.86 -16.65 0.59
CA LYS A 20 2.84 -17.98 1.21
C LYS A 20 1.43 -18.41 1.61
N VAL A 21 0.63 -17.45 2.09
CA VAL A 21 -0.74 -17.73 2.55
C VAL A 21 -1.68 -17.84 1.36
N LEU A 22 -1.49 -17.03 0.34
CA LEU A 22 -2.37 -16.97 -0.82
C LEU A 22 -1.58 -17.17 -2.12
N PRO A 23 -1.03 -18.39 -2.35
CA PRO A 23 -0.14 -18.63 -3.48
C PRO A 23 -0.83 -18.62 -4.85
N GLU A 24 -2.16 -18.77 -4.88
CA GLU A 24 -2.92 -18.81 -6.13
C GLU A 24 -3.33 -17.44 -6.64
N GLU A 25 -3.11 -16.37 -5.84
CA GLU A 25 -3.50 -15.03 -6.24
C GLU A 25 -2.47 -14.38 -7.18
N SER A 26 -2.95 -13.43 -7.97
CA SER A 26 -2.09 -12.57 -8.76
C SER A 26 -1.70 -11.37 -7.92
N TYR A 27 -0.47 -10.89 -8.08
CA TYR A 27 0.07 -9.79 -7.28
C TYR A 27 0.69 -8.72 -8.15
N ILE A 28 0.62 -7.49 -7.67
CA ILE A 28 1.41 -6.39 -8.19
C ILE A 28 2.03 -5.65 -6.99
N TYR A 29 3.33 -5.48 -7.02
CA TYR A 29 4.09 -4.85 -5.95
C TYR A 29 4.69 -3.54 -6.43
N TYR A 30 4.44 -2.47 -5.68
CA TYR A 30 4.98 -1.15 -5.98
C TYR A 30 5.78 -0.64 -4.80
N SER A 31 7.02 -0.27 -5.04
CA SER A 31 7.90 0.31 -4.02
C SER A 31 8.18 1.78 -4.38
N ASP A 32 7.79 2.70 -3.50
CA ASP A 32 7.94 4.13 -3.75
C ASP A 32 9.34 4.63 -3.38
N ASN A 33 10.35 4.03 -3.97
CA ASN A 33 11.76 4.28 -3.67
C ASN A 33 12.18 5.73 -3.82
N ALA A 34 11.63 6.41 -4.82
CA ALA A 34 11.99 7.80 -5.09
C ALA A 34 11.60 8.76 -3.97
N ASN A 35 10.63 8.37 -3.15
CA ASN A 35 10.09 9.19 -2.06
C ASN A 35 10.39 8.61 -0.68
N CYS A 36 11.23 7.60 -0.62
CA CYS A 36 11.65 6.97 0.63
C CYS A 36 12.68 7.84 1.35
N PRO A 37 12.65 7.93 2.69
CA PRO A 37 11.65 7.39 3.60
C PRO A 37 10.47 8.35 3.80
N TYR A 38 9.31 7.80 4.15
CA TYR A 38 8.13 8.62 4.43
C TYR A 38 8.19 9.30 5.80
N GLY A 39 8.97 8.77 6.72
CA GLY A 39 8.99 9.24 8.10
C GLY A 39 9.29 10.72 8.29
N GLY A 40 10.00 11.34 7.36
CA GLY A 40 10.31 12.76 7.41
C GLY A 40 9.40 13.64 6.56
N LYS A 41 8.38 13.06 5.94
CA LYS A 41 7.49 13.78 5.02
C LYS A 41 6.25 14.27 5.74
N SER A 42 5.57 15.27 5.16
CA SER A 42 4.30 15.78 5.71
C SER A 42 3.19 14.74 5.53
N LYS A 43 2.14 14.86 6.35
CA LYS A 43 0.95 14.01 6.21
C LYS A 43 0.32 14.15 4.82
N GLU A 44 0.21 15.38 4.35
CA GLU A 44 -0.37 15.68 3.04
C GLU A 44 0.41 15.03 1.92
N PHE A 45 1.74 15.06 2.02
CA PHE A 45 2.61 14.42 1.03
C PHE A 45 2.37 12.91 1.01
N ILE A 46 2.36 12.28 2.18
CA ILE A 46 2.18 10.83 2.30
C ILE A 46 0.81 10.40 1.79
N ILE A 47 -0.25 11.13 2.15
CA ILE A 47 -1.61 10.84 1.68
C ILE A 47 -1.69 10.99 0.17
N ASP A 48 -1.10 12.03 -0.39
CA ASP A 48 -1.10 12.25 -1.83
C ASP A 48 -0.37 11.13 -2.56
N ARG A 49 0.78 10.69 -2.05
CA ARG A 49 1.50 9.55 -2.64
C ARG A 49 0.66 8.28 -2.57
N ALA A 50 0.03 8.04 -1.41
CA ALA A 50 -0.82 6.86 -1.23
C ALA A 50 -1.98 6.84 -2.21
N ARG A 51 -2.60 8.00 -2.47
CA ARG A 51 -3.66 8.11 -3.48
C ARG A 51 -3.17 7.78 -4.87
N LYS A 52 -2.03 8.35 -5.25
CA LYS A 52 -1.46 8.13 -6.59
C LYS A 52 -1.10 6.67 -6.82
N ILE A 53 -0.51 6.03 -5.80
CA ILE A 53 -0.16 4.62 -5.89
C ILE A 53 -1.41 3.76 -5.94
N THR A 54 -2.41 4.09 -5.13
CA THR A 54 -3.70 3.38 -5.13
C THR A 54 -4.33 3.43 -6.52
N GLU A 55 -4.39 4.61 -7.14
CA GLU A 55 -4.95 4.77 -8.48
C GLU A 55 -4.20 3.91 -9.49
N LEU A 56 -2.88 3.89 -9.41
CA LEU A 56 -2.06 3.07 -10.28
C LEU A 56 -2.37 1.58 -10.11
N LEU A 57 -2.47 1.12 -8.87
CA LEU A 57 -2.75 -0.29 -8.58
C LEU A 57 -4.16 -0.69 -9.04
N LEU A 58 -5.14 0.18 -8.83
CA LEU A 58 -6.51 -0.07 -9.29
C LEU A 58 -6.57 -0.14 -10.81
N GLU A 59 -5.84 0.72 -11.50
CA GLU A 59 -5.74 0.72 -12.96
C GLU A 59 -5.16 -0.59 -13.47
N LYS A 60 -4.28 -1.22 -12.71
CA LYS A 60 -3.68 -2.51 -13.05
C LYS A 60 -4.57 -3.70 -12.67
N GLY A 61 -5.71 -3.45 -12.05
CA GLY A 61 -6.68 -4.49 -11.72
C GLY A 61 -6.73 -4.92 -10.26
N ALA A 62 -5.97 -4.27 -9.38
CA ALA A 62 -6.01 -4.61 -7.96
C ALA A 62 -7.37 -4.25 -7.35
N ARG A 63 -7.83 -5.07 -6.42
CA ARG A 63 -9.08 -4.84 -5.68
C ARG A 63 -8.89 -4.98 -4.18
N ILE A 64 -7.77 -5.54 -3.77
CA ILE A 64 -7.31 -5.59 -2.39
C ILE A 64 -5.94 -4.94 -2.40
N ILE A 65 -5.71 -4.00 -1.49
CA ILE A 65 -4.43 -3.29 -1.43
C ILE A 65 -3.84 -3.44 -0.03
N VAL A 66 -2.61 -3.95 0.01
CA VAL A 66 -1.84 -4.08 1.24
C VAL A 66 -0.89 -2.90 1.34
N VAL A 67 -1.07 -2.08 2.37
CA VAL A 67 -0.20 -0.94 2.66
C VAL A 67 0.90 -1.44 3.59
N ALA A 68 2.01 -1.84 2.99
CA ALA A 68 3.10 -2.52 3.70
C ALA A 68 4.13 -1.54 4.28
N CYS A 69 3.65 -0.49 4.91
CA CYS A 69 4.47 0.55 5.49
C CYS A 69 3.76 1.08 6.74
N ASN A 70 4.45 1.05 7.88
CA ASN A 70 3.89 1.53 9.14
C ASN A 70 3.49 3.01 9.06
N THR A 71 4.35 3.83 8.52
CA THR A 71 4.11 5.28 8.40
C THR A 71 2.90 5.57 7.50
N ALA A 72 2.86 4.94 6.32
CA ALA A 72 1.75 5.13 5.39
C ALA A 72 0.43 4.62 5.99
N THR A 73 0.47 3.49 6.70
CA THR A 73 -0.71 2.98 7.40
C THR A 73 -1.22 4.00 8.41
N ALA A 74 -0.35 4.47 9.30
CA ALA A 74 -0.74 5.40 10.35
C ALA A 74 -1.31 6.71 9.79
N VAL A 75 -0.76 7.20 8.69
CA VAL A 75 -1.10 8.52 8.15
C VAL A 75 -2.26 8.46 7.15
N ALA A 76 -2.30 7.45 6.28
CA ALA A 76 -3.15 7.47 5.10
C ALA A 76 -4.27 6.43 5.07
N ILE A 77 -4.21 5.36 5.84
CA ILE A 77 -5.14 4.23 5.65
C ILE A 77 -6.60 4.62 5.86
N LYS A 78 -6.88 5.46 6.85
CA LYS A 78 -8.25 5.90 7.11
C LYS A 78 -8.81 6.70 5.94
N THR A 79 -8.00 7.61 5.40
CA THR A 79 -8.38 8.42 4.24
C THR A 79 -8.64 7.53 3.03
N LEU A 80 -7.77 6.56 2.78
CA LEU A 80 -7.93 5.64 1.66
C LEU A 80 -9.21 4.83 1.79
N ARG A 81 -9.52 4.34 2.99
CA ARG A 81 -10.75 3.58 3.23
C ARG A 81 -12.00 4.42 2.99
N GLU A 82 -11.94 5.70 3.33
CA GLU A 82 -13.06 6.63 3.12
C GLU A 82 -13.23 6.99 1.64
N GLU A 83 -12.14 7.21 0.94
CA GLU A 83 -12.17 7.64 -0.47
C GLU A 83 -12.42 6.50 -1.45
N TYR A 84 -12.09 5.27 -1.08
CA TYR A 84 -12.24 4.09 -1.94
C TYR A 84 -13.02 2.99 -1.21
N PRO A 85 -14.32 3.24 -0.95
CA PRO A 85 -15.11 2.30 -0.13
C PRO A 85 -15.31 0.92 -0.74
N ALA A 86 -15.14 0.79 -2.06
CA ALA A 86 -15.26 -0.52 -2.73
C ALA A 86 -13.99 -1.35 -2.65
N ILE A 87 -12.90 -0.78 -2.13
CA ILE A 87 -11.59 -1.42 -2.10
C ILE A 87 -11.26 -1.81 -0.67
N ARG A 88 -10.73 -3.03 -0.49
CA ARG A 88 -10.25 -3.47 0.82
C ARG A 88 -8.79 -3.05 1.00
N PHE A 89 -8.53 -2.28 2.05
CA PHE A 89 -7.18 -1.88 2.42
C PHE A 89 -6.75 -2.64 3.67
N ILE A 90 -5.58 -3.26 3.60
CA ILE A 90 -4.97 -3.97 4.73
C ILE A 90 -3.69 -3.22 5.06
N GLY A 91 -3.58 -2.76 6.30
CA GLY A 91 -2.43 -1.98 6.74
C GLY A 91 -1.60 -2.71 7.79
N MET A 92 -0.47 -2.11 8.13
CA MET A 92 0.43 -2.59 9.18
C MET A 92 -0.02 -2.01 10.53
N GLU A 93 -1.24 -2.36 10.93
CA GLU A 93 -1.83 -1.89 12.17
C GLU A 93 -1.46 -2.82 13.33
N PRO A 94 -1.24 -2.26 14.55
CA PRO A 94 -0.93 -3.10 15.70
C PRO A 94 -2.10 -3.98 16.11
#